data_565bafac41dce1b185d06716a652aac4
#
_entry.id   565bafac41dce1b185d06716a652aac4
#
_cell.length_a   1.000
_cell.length_b   1.000
_cell.length_c   1.000
_cell.angle_alpha   90.00
_cell.angle_beta   90.00
_cell.angle_gamma   90.00
#
_symmetry.space_group_name_H-M   'P 1'
#
loop_
_entity.id
_entity.type
_entity.pdbx_description
1 polymer ?
#
loop_
_entity_poly.entity_id
_entity_poly.type
_entity_poly.pdbx_seq_one_letter_code
_entity_poly.pdbx_strand_id
1 'polypeptide(L)'
;PKQGVTESNFEVETRFMPEGDTGTKVELMTNVPLGDNTAWRFVAYRDERGGYIDQVAGQLDASQSARFREGTFIRANGLAVGSARAGFQAGADLSGATLLPANAIVEENANGVEYTGFRSTLAHEIGDNLNATLVYAQQTIESDGVFFADPNLGDLEIQRYTQDEIKDSFDNMSLTLEGSIGELEVVYAGAYTDRDTNQMVDYTDYLFVGQYLPYYICDYYVTYTT
;
A
#
# COMPACT_ATOMS: atom_id res chain seq x y z
N PRO A 1 14.82 -26.03 -0.03
CA PRO A 1 15.22 -26.94 -1.10
C PRO A 1 15.15 -28.40 -0.64
N LYS A 2 14.99 -29.34 -1.60
CA LYS A 2 14.99 -30.78 -1.34
C LYS A 2 16.23 -31.39 -1.96
N GLN A 3 17.01 -32.09 -1.17
CA GLN A 3 18.19 -32.83 -1.65
C GLN A 3 17.77 -33.97 -2.59
N GLY A 4 18.57 -34.19 -3.62
CA GLY A 4 18.38 -35.31 -4.56
C GLY A 4 17.10 -35.26 -5.42
N VAL A 5 16.32 -34.20 -5.35
CA VAL A 5 15.04 -34.07 -6.07
C VAL A 5 15.09 -32.91 -7.05
N THR A 6 14.83 -33.19 -8.34
CA THR A 6 14.54 -32.16 -9.34
C THR A 6 13.02 -32.04 -9.49
N GLU A 7 12.46 -30.89 -9.21
CA GLU A 7 11.04 -30.63 -9.38
C GLU A 7 10.81 -29.21 -9.90
N SER A 8 9.77 -29.02 -10.67
CA SER A 8 9.31 -27.69 -11.08
C SER A 8 7.79 -27.64 -11.01
N ASN A 9 7.27 -26.49 -10.64
CA ASN A 9 5.84 -26.24 -10.61
C ASN A 9 5.55 -24.90 -11.29
N PHE A 10 4.42 -24.83 -11.96
CA PHE A 10 3.89 -23.61 -12.56
C PHE A 10 2.43 -23.51 -12.18
N GLU A 11 2.03 -22.36 -11.68
CA GLU A 11 0.66 -22.07 -11.24
C GLU A 11 0.16 -20.81 -11.92
N VAL A 12 -1.06 -20.84 -12.41
CA VAL A 12 -1.81 -19.68 -12.88
C VAL A 12 -3.15 -19.68 -12.17
N GLU A 13 -3.48 -18.55 -11.58
CA GLU A 13 -4.75 -18.32 -10.90
C GLU A 13 -5.42 -17.07 -11.48
N THR A 14 -6.72 -17.15 -11.68
CA THR A 14 -7.55 -15.98 -12.04
C THR A 14 -8.58 -15.77 -10.93
N ARG A 15 -8.69 -14.54 -10.46
CA ARG A 15 -9.61 -14.14 -9.38
C ARG A 15 -10.64 -13.19 -9.95
N PHE A 16 -11.89 -13.53 -9.75
CA PHE A 16 -13.02 -12.68 -10.13
C PHE A 16 -13.52 -11.96 -8.89
N MET A 17 -13.57 -10.64 -8.97
CA MET A 17 -14.11 -9.81 -7.90
C MET A 17 -15.48 -9.27 -8.36
N PRO A 18 -16.55 -9.50 -7.59
CA PRO A 18 -17.81 -8.80 -7.85
C PRO A 18 -17.58 -7.30 -7.76
N GLU A 19 -18.07 -6.53 -8.69
CA GLU A 19 -17.96 -5.06 -8.72
C GLU A 19 -16.51 -4.56 -8.76
N GLY A 20 -15.59 -5.34 -9.36
CA GLY A 20 -14.19 -4.98 -9.45
C GLY A 20 -13.51 -5.66 -10.63
N ASP A 21 -12.23 -5.35 -10.81
CA ASP A 21 -11.42 -5.91 -11.87
C ASP A 21 -10.94 -7.33 -11.56
N THR A 22 -10.68 -8.07 -12.62
CA THR A 22 -10.14 -9.43 -12.52
C THR A 22 -8.66 -9.39 -12.12
N GLY A 23 -8.30 -10.15 -11.10
CA GLY A 23 -6.91 -10.37 -10.71
C GLY A 23 -6.31 -11.62 -11.36
N THR A 24 -4.99 -11.63 -11.51
CA THR A 24 -4.23 -12.75 -12.08
C THR A 24 -2.96 -13.01 -11.27
N LYS A 25 -2.70 -14.27 -10.93
CA LYS A 25 -1.45 -14.69 -10.31
C LYS A 25 -0.75 -15.68 -11.21
N VAL A 26 0.56 -15.51 -11.37
CA VAL A 26 1.47 -16.46 -11.99
C VAL A 26 2.59 -16.76 -11.02
N GLU A 27 2.88 -18.04 -10.80
CA GLU A 27 3.99 -18.48 -9.96
C GLU A 27 4.77 -19.59 -10.64
N LEU A 28 6.09 -19.52 -10.57
CA LEU A 28 7.03 -20.52 -11.02
C LEU A 28 7.90 -20.96 -9.85
N MET A 29 8.06 -22.25 -9.66
CA MET A 29 9.01 -22.84 -8.72
C MET A 29 9.88 -23.87 -9.42
N THR A 30 11.17 -23.86 -9.12
CA THR A 30 12.09 -24.96 -9.49
C THR A 30 12.98 -25.32 -8.32
N ASN A 31 13.28 -26.59 -8.18
CA ASN A 31 14.22 -27.15 -7.21
C ASN A 31 15.21 -28.05 -7.94
N VAL A 32 16.49 -27.77 -7.77
CA VAL A 32 17.57 -28.50 -8.44
C VAL A 32 18.61 -28.92 -7.42
N PRO A 33 18.95 -30.23 -7.34
CA PRO A 33 20.10 -30.71 -6.59
C PRO A 33 21.39 -30.28 -7.31
N LEU A 34 22.32 -29.65 -6.58
CA LEU A 34 23.63 -29.21 -7.09
C LEU A 34 24.77 -30.21 -6.68
N GLY A 35 24.39 -31.36 -6.19
CA GLY A 35 25.26 -32.42 -5.68
C GLY A 35 24.55 -33.23 -4.60
N ASP A 36 25.27 -34.07 -3.89
CA ASP A 36 24.69 -34.94 -2.88
C ASP A 36 24.18 -34.17 -1.66
N ASN A 37 24.89 -33.11 -1.29
CA ASN A 37 24.66 -32.35 -0.05
C ASN A 37 24.17 -30.92 -0.31
N THR A 38 23.82 -30.54 -1.55
CA THR A 38 23.45 -29.16 -1.90
C THR A 38 22.21 -29.20 -2.78
N ALA A 39 21.26 -28.35 -2.46
CA ALA A 39 20.10 -28.11 -3.31
C ALA A 39 19.77 -26.61 -3.41
N TRP A 40 19.31 -26.24 -4.57
CA TRP A 40 18.87 -24.89 -4.87
C TRP A 40 17.40 -24.88 -5.21
N ARG A 41 16.65 -23.91 -4.67
CA ARG A 41 15.25 -23.67 -5.02
C ARG A 41 15.09 -22.21 -5.41
N PHE A 42 14.40 -22.01 -6.50
CA PHE A 42 14.00 -20.70 -6.98
C PHE A 42 12.47 -20.62 -7.08
N VAL A 43 11.90 -19.52 -6.65
CA VAL A 43 10.48 -19.18 -6.81
C VAL A 43 10.40 -17.77 -7.37
N ALA A 44 9.58 -17.55 -8.39
CA ALA A 44 9.26 -16.21 -8.91
C ALA A 44 7.75 -16.11 -9.08
N TYR A 45 7.20 -14.93 -8.84
CA TYR A 45 5.77 -14.70 -8.94
C TYR A 45 5.45 -13.27 -9.37
N ARG A 46 4.28 -13.14 -9.98
CA ARG A 46 3.55 -11.90 -10.18
C ARG A 46 2.10 -12.15 -9.77
N ASP A 47 1.57 -11.33 -8.88
CA ASP A 47 0.21 -11.40 -8.36
C ASP A 47 -0.44 -10.02 -8.54
N GLU A 48 -1.28 -9.90 -9.57
CA GLU A 48 -2.11 -8.72 -9.81
C GLU A 48 -3.48 -8.94 -9.16
N ARG A 49 -3.88 -7.99 -8.35
CA ARG A 49 -5.20 -7.96 -7.71
C ARG A 49 -5.97 -6.79 -8.26
N GLY A 50 -7.11 -7.08 -8.85
CA GLY A 50 -7.99 -6.06 -9.40
C GLY A 50 -8.48 -5.08 -8.34
N GLY A 51 -8.64 -3.83 -8.72
CA GLY A 51 -9.28 -2.81 -7.91
C GLY A 51 -10.79 -3.01 -7.81
N TYR A 52 -11.42 -2.29 -6.89
CA TYR A 52 -12.85 -2.32 -6.63
C TYR A 52 -13.39 -1.02 -6.02
N ILE A 53 -12.57 0.00 -5.90
CA ILE A 53 -12.96 1.34 -5.44
C ILE A 53 -12.94 2.29 -6.62
N ASP A 54 -14.07 2.94 -6.86
CA ASP A 54 -14.21 3.91 -7.93
C ASP A 54 -13.84 5.31 -7.46
N GLN A 55 -12.96 5.96 -8.19
CA GLN A 55 -12.70 7.38 -8.04
C GLN A 55 -13.73 8.16 -8.87
N VAL A 56 -14.60 8.90 -8.17
CA VAL A 56 -15.71 9.62 -8.81
C VAL A 56 -15.43 11.12 -8.85
N ALA A 57 -16.05 11.80 -9.82
CA ALA A 57 -15.94 13.24 -9.94
C ALA A 57 -16.47 13.94 -8.70
N GLY A 58 -15.75 14.94 -8.23
CA GLY A 58 -16.15 15.74 -7.08
C GLY A 58 -15.86 17.22 -7.25
N GLN A 59 -16.39 18.00 -6.33
CA GLN A 59 -16.14 19.43 -6.23
C GLN A 59 -15.94 19.81 -4.77
N LEU A 60 -14.86 20.53 -4.48
CA LEU A 60 -14.62 21.11 -3.17
C LEU A 60 -15.34 22.44 -3.03
N ASP A 61 -16.19 22.55 -2.03
CA ASP A 61 -16.75 23.81 -1.58
C ASP A 61 -15.90 24.37 -0.42
N ALA A 62 -15.17 25.45 -0.68
CA ALA A 62 -14.29 26.07 0.30
C ALA A 62 -15.04 26.49 1.59
N SER A 63 -16.35 26.82 1.50
CA SER A 63 -17.16 27.18 2.66
C SER A 63 -17.32 26.03 3.67
N GLN A 64 -17.22 24.80 3.20
CA GLN A 64 -17.32 23.60 4.05
C GLN A 64 -15.99 23.21 4.70
N SER A 65 -14.88 23.79 4.27
CA SER A 65 -13.58 23.51 4.82
C SER A 65 -13.49 23.87 6.31
N ALA A 66 -12.58 23.20 7.03
CA ALA A 66 -12.33 23.46 8.45
C ALA A 66 -12.01 24.92 8.76
N ARG A 67 -11.51 25.67 7.76
CA ARG A 67 -11.12 27.07 7.89
C ARG A 67 -12.31 28.04 7.87
N PHE A 68 -13.27 27.83 6.98
CA PHE A 68 -14.34 28.79 6.70
C PHE A 68 -15.71 28.38 7.23
N ARG A 69 -15.90 27.10 7.59
CA ARG A 69 -17.20 26.63 8.04
C ARG A 69 -17.69 27.34 9.29
N GLU A 70 -18.97 27.63 9.32
CA GLU A 70 -19.64 28.22 10.47
C GLU A 70 -19.88 27.22 11.60
N GLY A 71 -20.08 27.72 12.82
CA GLY A 71 -20.34 26.91 14.00
C GLY A 71 -21.66 26.12 13.97
N THR A 72 -22.54 26.40 13.00
CA THR A 72 -23.82 25.69 12.80
C THR A 72 -23.77 24.67 11.66
N PHE A 73 -22.61 24.52 11.02
CA PHE A 73 -22.46 23.59 9.92
C PHE A 73 -22.85 22.16 10.32
N ILE A 74 -23.69 21.52 9.52
CA ILE A 74 -24.11 20.13 9.73
C ILE A 74 -23.14 19.22 8.98
N ARG A 75 -22.50 18.31 9.69
CA ARG A 75 -21.61 17.30 9.11
C ARG A 75 -22.41 16.21 8.38
N ALA A 76 -21.75 15.43 7.56
CA ALA A 76 -22.33 14.29 6.86
C ALA A 76 -23.03 13.27 7.82
N ASN A 77 -22.55 13.14 9.04
CA ASN A 77 -23.18 12.32 10.07
C ASN A 77 -24.40 12.98 10.74
N GLY A 78 -24.89 14.11 10.25
CA GLY A 78 -26.06 14.83 10.78
C GLY A 78 -25.82 15.64 12.06
N LEU A 79 -24.58 15.68 12.57
CA LEU A 79 -24.27 16.40 13.79
C LEU A 79 -23.77 17.82 13.47
N ALA A 80 -24.35 18.82 14.15
CA ALA A 80 -23.88 20.18 14.07
C ALA A 80 -22.46 20.35 14.64
N VAL A 81 -21.65 21.17 13.99
CA VAL A 81 -20.39 21.66 14.55
C VAL A 81 -20.74 22.72 15.59
N GLY A 82 -20.31 22.54 16.83
CA GLY A 82 -20.48 23.57 17.86
C GLY A 82 -19.69 24.84 17.53
N SER A 83 -20.11 25.98 18.07
CA SER A 83 -19.46 27.28 17.84
C SER A 83 -17.96 27.27 18.19
N ALA A 84 -17.55 26.51 19.20
CA ALA A 84 -16.15 26.33 19.57
C ALA A 84 -15.30 25.61 18.49
N ARG A 85 -15.95 25.00 17.51
CA ARG A 85 -15.30 24.33 16.36
C ARG A 85 -15.59 25.01 15.03
N ALA A 86 -16.12 26.23 15.05
CA ALA A 86 -16.17 27.07 13.87
C ALA A 86 -14.75 27.30 13.33
N GLY A 87 -14.61 27.42 12.02
CA GLY A 87 -13.34 27.78 11.40
C GLY A 87 -12.89 29.16 11.86
N PHE A 88 -11.62 29.42 11.94
CA PHE A 88 -11.08 30.71 12.40
C PHE A 88 -11.37 31.87 11.45
N GLN A 89 -11.81 31.62 10.23
CA GLN A 89 -12.33 32.58 9.25
C GLN A 89 -13.80 32.33 8.92
N ALA A 90 -14.57 31.76 9.84
CA ALA A 90 -16.00 31.58 9.67
C ALA A 90 -16.68 32.93 9.38
N GLY A 91 -17.55 32.94 8.36
CA GLY A 91 -18.22 34.15 7.89
C GLY A 91 -17.38 35.08 6.97
N ALA A 92 -16.20 34.62 6.54
CA ALA A 92 -15.44 35.34 5.53
C ALA A 92 -16.21 35.41 4.21
N ASP A 93 -16.08 36.55 3.50
CA ASP A 93 -16.61 36.66 2.14
C ASP A 93 -15.81 35.83 1.16
N LEU A 94 -16.41 34.76 0.68
CA LEU A 94 -15.84 33.82 -0.28
C LEU A 94 -16.30 34.09 -1.72
N SER A 95 -16.97 35.23 -1.99
CA SER A 95 -17.47 35.55 -3.35
C SER A 95 -16.38 35.63 -4.41
N GLY A 96 -15.14 35.95 -4.00
CA GLY A 96 -13.95 35.95 -4.85
C GLY A 96 -13.13 34.64 -4.81
N ALA A 97 -13.57 33.64 -4.03
CA ALA A 97 -12.85 32.37 -3.95
C ALA A 97 -13.06 31.55 -5.21
N THR A 98 -11.99 30.96 -5.70
CA THR A 98 -12.07 29.99 -6.77
C THR A 98 -12.46 28.64 -6.15
N LEU A 99 -13.61 28.11 -6.56
CA LEU A 99 -13.92 26.70 -6.29
C LEU A 99 -12.86 25.85 -7.00
N LEU A 100 -12.31 24.88 -6.30
CA LEU A 100 -11.48 23.91 -6.97
C LEU A 100 -12.31 23.22 -8.04
N PRO A 101 -11.76 23.01 -9.24
CA PRO A 101 -12.48 22.32 -10.30
C PRO A 101 -12.96 20.96 -9.81
N ALA A 102 -13.97 20.44 -10.48
CA ALA A 102 -14.35 19.05 -10.29
C ALA A 102 -13.08 18.18 -10.33
N ASN A 103 -13.03 17.17 -9.48
CA ASN A 103 -11.94 16.22 -9.46
C ASN A 103 -11.61 15.76 -10.88
N ALA A 104 -10.35 15.90 -11.31
CA ALA A 104 -9.91 15.48 -12.62
C ALA A 104 -9.61 13.97 -12.68
N ILE A 105 -9.51 13.32 -11.52
CA ILE A 105 -9.24 11.88 -11.43
C ILE A 105 -10.59 11.16 -11.32
N VAL A 106 -11.01 10.55 -12.42
CA VAL A 106 -12.18 9.70 -12.50
C VAL A 106 -11.75 8.38 -13.09
N GLU A 107 -11.81 7.33 -12.29
CA GLU A 107 -11.29 6.02 -12.65
C GLU A 107 -12.12 4.94 -11.96
N GLU A 108 -12.56 3.94 -12.71
CA GLU A 108 -13.22 2.76 -12.15
C GLU A 108 -12.16 1.82 -11.58
N ASN A 109 -12.46 1.19 -10.45
CA ASN A 109 -11.60 0.17 -9.82
C ASN A 109 -10.15 0.62 -9.55
N ALA A 110 -9.96 1.86 -9.10
CA ALA A 110 -8.67 2.56 -9.05
C ALA A 110 -7.67 2.00 -8.03
N ASN A 111 -8.06 1.05 -7.17
CA ASN A 111 -7.22 0.55 -6.08
C ASN A 111 -6.59 -0.82 -6.36
N GLY A 112 -6.12 -1.02 -7.59
CA GLY A 112 -5.38 -2.23 -7.95
C GLY A 112 -4.08 -2.39 -7.16
N VAL A 113 -3.62 -3.64 -6.99
CA VAL A 113 -2.34 -3.95 -6.34
C VAL A 113 -1.58 -4.99 -7.14
N GLU A 114 -0.30 -4.74 -7.37
CA GLU A 114 0.62 -5.70 -7.96
C GLU A 114 1.72 -6.08 -6.97
N TYR A 115 1.95 -7.38 -6.85
CA TYR A 115 3.09 -7.96 -6.13
C TYR A 115 3.98 -8.68 -7.13
N THR A 116 5.22 -8.27 -7.24
CA THR A 116 6.22 -8.94 -8.06
C THR A 116 7.42 -9.31 -7.21
N GLY A 117 7.91 -10.53 -7.35
CA GLY A 117 9.06 -10.92 -6.56
C GLY A 117 9.64 -12.27 -6.92
N PHE A 118 10.79 -12.54 -6.28
CA PHE A 118 11.41 -13.84 -6.35
C PHE A 118 12.12 -14.18 -5.04
N ARG A 119 12.34 -15.48 -4.84
CA ARG A 119 13.14 -16.01 -3.74
C ARG A 119 14.06 -17.11 -4.25
N SER A 120 15.34 -16.97 -3.98
CA SER A 120 16.39 -17.95 -4.23
C SER A 120 16.86 -18.53 -2.89
N THR A 121 16.84 -19.84 -2.75
CA THR A 121 17.24 -20.53 -1.53
C THR A 121 18.28 -21.58 -1.87
N LEU A 122 19.43 -21.53 -1.20
CA LEU A 122 20.47 -22.54 -1.26
C LEU A 122 20.54 -23.26 0.10
N ALA A 123 20.38 -24.58 0.09
CA ALA A 123 20.59 -25.42 1.26
C ALA A 123 21.81 -26.29 1.05
N HIS A 124 22.66 -26.38 2.07
CA HIS A 124 23.90 -27.15 2.05
C HIS A 124 24.10 -27.87 3.37
N GLU A 125 24.32 -29.20 3.31
CA GLU A 125 24.68 -30.00 4.46
C GLU A 125 26.21 -29.99 4.65
N ILE A 126 26.66 -29.53 5.82
CA ILE A 126 28.06 -29.43 6.19
C ILE A 126 28.43 -30.61 7.09
N GLY A 127 29.06 -31.62 6.50
CA GLY A 127 29.31 -32.90 7.20
C GLY A 127 27.99 -33.59 7.56
N ASP A 128 27.96 -34.30 8.68
CA ASP A 128 26.82 -35.15 9.07
C ASP A 128 25.84 -34.41 10.01
N ASN A 129 26.21 -33.25 10.52
CA ASN A 129 25.53 -32.70 11.70
C ASN A 129 25.14 -31.20 11.57
N LEU A 130 25.47 -30.52 10.48
CA LEU A 130 25.18 -29.10 10.35
C LEU A 130 24.56 -28.81 8.99
N ASN A 131 23.47 -28.01 9.00
CA ASN A 131 22.79 -27.52 7.81
C ASN A 131 22.96 -26.01 7.70
N ALA A 132 23.27 -25.53 6.50
CA ALA A 132 23.30 -24.12 6.15
C ALA A 132 22.22 -23.82 5.13
N THR A 133 21.42 -22.80 5.40
CA THR A 133 20.40 -22.30 4.45
C THR A 133 20.64 -20.82 4.22
N LEU A 134 20.96 -20.48 2.96
CA LEU A 134 21.06 -19.10 2.49
C LEU A 134 19.82 -18.77 1.67
N VAL A 135 19.16 -17.67 2.00
CA VAL A 135 18.00 -17.15 1.27
C VAL A 135 18.30 -15.75 0.77
N TYR A 136 17.99 -15.49 -0.48
CA TYR A 136 17.87 -14.13 -1.01
C TYR A 136 16.46 -13.98 -1.60
N ALA A 137 15.77 -12.93 -1.20
CA ALA A 137 14.43 -12.61 -1.66
C ALA A 137 14.33 -11.13 -2.02
N GLN A 138 13.64 -10.84 -3.09
CA GLN A 138 13.26 -9.50 -3.50
C GLN A 138 11.75 -9.47 -3.72
N GLN A 139 11.10 -8.39 -3.30
CA GLN A 139 9.70 -8.13 -3.61
C GLN A 139 9.48 -6.64 -3.86
N THR A 140 8.64 -6.34 -4.83
CA THR A 140 8.06 -5.02 -5.06
C THR A 140 6.55 -5.13 -4.94
N ILE A 141 5.96 -4.15 -4.25
CA ILE A 141 4.51 -3.95 -4.14
C ILE A 141 4.23 -2.60 -4.77
N GLU A 142 3.34 -2.58 -5.75
CA GLU A 142 2.81 -1.35 -6.34
C GLU A 142 1.30 -1.34 -6.13
N SER A 143 0.77 -0.24 -5.62
CA SER A 143 -0.66 -0.08 -5.39
C SER A 143 -1.05 1.34 -5.76
N ASP A 144 -2.11 1.43 -6.54
CA ASP A 144 -2.79 2.67 -6.86
C ASP A 144 -4.04 2.80 -5.97
N GLY A 145 -4.43 4.03 -5.67
CA GLY A 145 -5.64 4.30 -4.91
C GLY A 145 -5.61 3.86 -3.45
N VAL A 146 -6.78 3.82 -2.85
CA VAL A 146 -6.99 3.54 -1.42
C VAL A 146 -7.97 2.38 -1.22
N PHE A 147 -7.96 1.77 -0.02
CA PHE A 147 -8.79 0.63 0.35
C PHE A 147 -9.98 1.02 1.27
N PHE A 148 -10.45 2.25 1.15
CA PHE A 148 -11.63 2.74 1.85
C PHE A 148 -12.48 3.60 0.92
N ALA A 149 -13.79 3.62 1.15
CA ALA A 149 -14.77 4.38 0.39
C ALA A 149 -15.46 5.41 1.27
N ASP A 150 -16.07 6.43 0.68
CA ASP A 150 -16.94 7.39 1.38
C ASP A 150 -18.41 6.99 1.21
N PRO A 151 -19.06 6.49 2.26
CA PRO A 151 -20.44 6.04 2.18
C PRO A 151 -21.47 7.14 1.87
N ASN A 152 -21.04 8.41 1.84
CA ASN A 152 -21.92 9.52 1.45
C ASN A 152 -21.93 9.74 -0.07
N LEU A 153 -20.99 9.20 -0.80
CA LEU A 153 -20.92 9.28 -2.26
C LEU A 153 -21.72 8.15 -2.91
N GLY A 154 -21.37 6.92 -2.54
CA GLY A 154 -21.97 5.71 -3.07
C GLY A 154 -21.31 4.48 -2.48
N ASP A 155 -21.72 3.31 -2.97
CA ASP A 155 -21.07 2.07 -2.59
C ASP A 155 -19.74 1.96 -3.32
N LEU A 156 -18.65 1.73 -2.59
CA LEU A 156 -17.28 1.61 -3.11
C LEU A 156 -16.78 2.85 -3.88
N GLU A 157 -17.33 4.05 -3.60
CA GLU A 157 -16.93 5.30 -4.24
C GLU A 157 -16.07 6.18 -3.33
N ILE A 158 -15.13 6.92 -3.93
CA ILE A 158 -14.31 7.93 -3.25
C ILE A 158 -13.97 9.09 -4.19
N GLN A 159 -13.74 10.27 -3.63
CA GLN A 159 -13.21 11.43 -4.36
C GLN A 159 -11.73 11.61 -4.02
N ARG A 160 -10.90 11.71 -5.07
CA ARG A 160 -9.48 11.98 -4.94
C ARG A 160 -9.06 13.10 -5.87
N TYR A 161 -8.23 13.99 -5.40
CA TYR A 161 -7.74 15.16 -6.14
C TYR A 161 -6.30 14.99 -6.60
N THR A 162 -5.57 14.08 -5.97
CA THR A 162 -4.23 13.64 -6.34
C THR A 162 -4.23 12.12 -6.35
N GLN A 163 -3.50 11.50 -7.28
CA GLN A 163 -3.36 10.05 -7.31
C GLN A 163 -2.71 9.55 -6.03
N ASP A 164 -3.37 8.61 -5.39
CA ASP A 164 -2.76 7.83 -4.30
C ASP A 164 -1.93 6.71 -4.92
N GLU A 165 -0.72 6.54 -4.46
CA GLU A 165 0.17 5.46 -4.91
C GLU A 165 1.11 5.02 -3.80
N ILE A 166 1.45 3.75 -3.81
CA ILE A 166 2.49 3.17 -2.97
C ILE A 166 3.38 2.30 -3.84
N LYS A 167 4.68 2.55 -3.75
CA LYS A 167 5.70 1.64 -4.27
C LYS A 167 6.62 1.27 -3.12
N ASP A 168 6.63 -0.01 -2.77
CA ASP A 168 7.41 -0.56 -1.68
C ASP A 168 8.27 -1.71 -2.21
N SER A 169 9.56 -1.59 -2.10
CA SER A 169 10.53 -2.58 -2.57
C SER A 169 11.43 -3.00 -1.42
N PHE A 170 11.69 -4.29 -1.29
CA PHE A 170 12.67 -4.77 -0.35
C PHE A 170 13.52 -5.91 -0.91
N ASP A 171 14.76 -5.90 -0.48
CA ASP A 171 15.73 -6.98 -0.64
C ASP A 171 16.02 -7.58 0.73
N ASN A 172 15.97 -8.90 0.84
CA ASN A 172 16.27 -9.62 2.06
C ASN A 172 17.26 -10.73 1.79
N MET A 173 18.34 -10.77 2.58
CA MET A 173 19.29 -11.87 2.59
C MET A 173 19.37 -12.44 3.99
N SER A 174 19.23 -13.77 4.14
CA SER A 174 19.32 -14.42 5.43
C SER A 174 20.17 -15.69 5.37
N LEU A 175 20.87 -15.95 6.45
CA LEU A 175 21.66 -17.18 6.68
C LEU A 175 21.16 -17.84 7.96
N THR A 176 20.78 -19.11 7.82
CA THR A 176 20.47 -19.98 8.96
C THR A 176 21.47 -21.13 8.99
N LEU A 177 22.08 -21.36 10.15
CA LEU A 177 22.90 -22.53 10.45
C LEU A 177 22.24 -23.29 11.60
N GLU A 178 21.95 -24.57 11.39
CA GLU A 178 21.32 -25.39 12.41
C GLU A 178 21.94 -26.79 12.43
N GLY A 179 22.11 -27.34 13.61
CA GLY A 179 22.65 -28.67 13.78
C GLY A 179 23.29 -28.88 15.14
N SER A 180 24.26 -29.80 15.22
CA SER A 180 24.92 -30.15 16.47
C SER A 180 26.44 -30.02 16.38
N ILE A 181 27.07 -29.56 17.45
CA ILE A 181 28.52 -29.52 17.66
C ILE A 181 28.80 -30.26 18.95
N GLY A 182 29.25 -31.55 18.81
CA GLY A 182 29.33 -32.46 19.92
C GLY A 182 27.95 -32.82 20.49
N GLU A 183 27.73 -32.50 21.78
CA GLU A 183 26.44 -32.73 22.45
C GLU A 183 25.53 -31.47 22.46
N LEU A 184 25.98 -30.39 21.86
CA LEU A 184 25.26 -29.11 21.84
C LEU A 184 24.46 -28.99 20.54
N GLU A 185 23.17 -28.69 20.66
CA GLU A 185 22.37 -28.21 19.55
C GLU A 185 22.63 -26.71 19.35
N VAL A 186 22.87 -26.32 18.11
CA VAL A 186 23.22 -24.95 17.72
C VAL A 186 22.27 -24.47 16.64
N VAL A 187 21.68 -23.29 16.84
CA VAL A 187 20.96 -22.55 15.81
C VAL A 187 21.50 -21.13 15.76
N TYR A 188 21.92 -20.71 14.56
CA TYR A 188 22.23 -19.33 14.24
C TYR A 188 21.31 -18.87 13.14
N ALA A 189 20.66 -17.71 13.30
CA ALA A 189 19.87 -17.07 12.27
C ALA A 189 20.24 -15.58 12.22
N GLY A 190 20.64 -15.10 11.05
CA GLY A 190 20.95 -13.72 10.78
C GLY A 190 20.32 -13.27 9.47
N ALA A 191 19.87 -12.02 9.41
CA ALA A 191 19.30 -11.44 8.21
C ALA A 191 19.73 -9.98 8.04
N TYR A 192 19.78 -9.57 6.76
CA TYR A 192 19.91 -8.18 6.35
C TYR A 192 18.74 -7.86 5.42
N THR A 193 18.09 -6.74 5.69
CA THR A 193 16.99 -6.25 4.85
C THR A 193 17.27 -4.81 4.48
N ASP A 194 17.16 -4.50 3.20
CA ASP A 194 17.11 -3.15 2.65
C ASP A 194 15.71 -2.91 2.08
N ARG A 195 15.10 -1.77 2.41
CA ARG A 195 13.73 -1.45 2.01
C ARG A 195 13.64 0.02 1.61
N ASP A 196 13.05 0.25 0.46
CA ASP A 196 12.70 1.58 -0.04
C ASP A 196 11.17 1.66 -0.22
N THR A 197 10.57 2.73 0.33
CA THR A 197 9.14 2.96 0.23
C THR A 197 8.89 4.38 -0.24
N ASN A 198 8.21 4.51 -1.37
CA ASN A 198 7.68 5.77 -1.87
C ASN A 198 6.15 5.74 -1.78
N GLN A 199 5.56 6.75 -1.14
CA GLN A 199 4.13 6.82 -0.94
C GLN A 199 3.63 8.25 -1.22
N MET A 200 2.58 8.34 -2.04
CA MET A 200 1.79 9.53 -2.25
C MET A 200 0.37 9.27 -1.73
N VAL A 201 -0.14 10.14 -0.89
CA VAL A 201 -1.50 9.99 -0.34
C VAL A 201 -2.19 11.35 -0.42
N ASP A 202 -3.39 11.36 -0.99
CA ASP A 202 -4.24 12.54 -1.02
C ASP A 202 -4.87 12.77 0.36
N TYR A 203 -4.51 13.90 0.96
CA TYR A 203 -5.04 14.34 2.25
C TYR A 203 -6.11 15.45 2.12
N THR A 204 -6.62 15.69 0.92
CA THR A 204 -7.57 16.76 0.67
C THR A 204 -8.82 16.66 1.54
N ASP A 205 -9.34 15.45 1.74
CA ASP A 205 -10.51 15.20 2.59
C ASP A 205 -10.29 15.60 4.05
N TYR A 206 -9.08 15.60 4.52
CA TYR A 206 -8.73 16.08 5.86
C TYR A 206 -9.04 17.56 6.06
N LEU A 207 -9.12 18.35 4.99
CA LEU A 207 -9.50 19.76 5.04
C LEU A 207 -10.90 19.96 5.63
N PHE A 208 -11.76 18.96 5.50
CA PHE A 208 -13.16 19.01 5.94
C PHE A 208 -13.38 18.47 7.34
N VAL A 209 -12.43 17.70 7.90
CA VAL A 209 -12.63 16.93 9.14
C VAL A 209 -12.24 17.70 10.40
N GLY A 210 -11.28 18.62 10.39
CA GLY A 210 -10.77 19.20 11.62
C GLY A 210 -10.31 20.66 11.54
N GLN A 211 -10.38 21.35 12.69
CA GLN A 211 -9.79 22.67 12.89
C GLN A 211 -8.25 22.67 12.84
N TYR A 212 -7.64 21.49 12.85
CA TYR A 212 -6.20 21.35 13.03
C TYR A 212 -5.39 21.47 11.75
N LEU A 213 -6.04 21.58 10.59
CA LEU A 213 -5.39 21.50 9.30
C LEU A 213 -5.34 22.80 8.46
N PRO A 214 -5.61 24.00 8.99
CA PRO A 214 -5.39 25.23 8.21
C PRO A 214 -3.95 25.41 7.75
N TYR A 215 -3.01 24.67 8.34
CA TYR A 215 -1.59 24.71 7.95
C TYR A 215 -1.25 23.92 6.68
N TYR A 216 -2.13 22.99 6.29
CA TYR A 216 -1.93 22.14 5.10
C TYR A 216 -2.70 22.62 3.87
N ILE A 217 -3.57 23.62 4.05
CA ILE A 217 -4.25 24.24 2.92
C ILE A 217 -3.27 25.23 2.29
N CYS A 218 -2.64 24.85 1.21
CA CYS A 218 -1.97 25.78 0.33
C CYS A 218 -3.03 26.58 -0.42
N ASP A 219 -3.49 27.66 0.20
CA ASP A 219 -4.34 28.63 -0.48
C ASP A 219 -3.44 29.68 -1.13
N TYR A 220 -3.45 29.73 -2.43
CA TYR A 220 -2.66 30.68 -3.21
C TYR A 220 -2.97 32.14 -2.89
N TYR A 221 -4.11 32.41 -2.24
CA TYR A 221 -4.63 33.77 -2.00
C TYR A 221 -4.67 34.17 -0.52
N VAL A 222 -4.25 33.29 0.38
CA VAL A 222 -4.19 33.65 1.80
C VAL A 222 -2.77 34.02 2.19
N THR A 223 -2.53 35.29 2.30
CA THR A 223 -1.34 35.79 2.98
C THR A 223 -1.46 35.41 4.46
N TYR A 224 -0.65 34.47 4.92
CA TYR A 224 -0.51 34.25 6.34
C TYR A 224 0.15 35.47 6.96
N THR A 225 -0.65 36.33 7.54
CA THR A 225 -0.10 37.33 8.47
C THR A 225 0.18 36.60 9.75
N THR A 226 1.45 36.43 10.04
CA THR A 226 1.97 35.99 11.35
C THR A 226 1.50 36.94 12.45
#